data_375e03d3c41ef3c9b8bf0c3380b152ff
#
_entry.id   375e03d3c41ef3c9b8bf0c3380b152ff
#
_cell.length_a   1.000
_cell.length_b   1.000
_cell.length_c   1.000
_cell.angle_alpha   90.00
_cell.angle_beta   90.00
_cell.angle_gamma   90.00
#
_symmetry.space_group_name_H-M   'P 1'
#
loop_
_entity.id
_entity.type
_entity.pdbx_description
1 polymer ?
#
loop_
_entity_poly.entity_id
_entity_poly.type
_entity_poly.pdbx_seq_one_letter_code
_entity_poly.pdbx_strand_id
1 'polypeptide(L)'
;SVRARSGSMILKNKIAYLYMEKIDNLDKQILEIISQNARIPFKDVAADCGVSRAAIHQRVQRLIDLGVIIGSGYHVNPKSLGYSTCTYVGIKLEKGSMYKSVVAELEKIPEIVECHFTTGPYTMLTKLYSTDNEHLMELLNSKIQEIPGVTATETLISLEQSIKKEIPIRKENENK
;
A
#
# COMPACT_ATOMS: atom_id res chain seq x y z
N SER A 1 -4.57 5.17 26.25
CA SER A 1 -5.34 4.12 25.56
C SER A 1 -4.63 3.53 24.31
N VAL A 2 -3.29 3.43 24.37
CA VAL A 2 -2.45 2.89 23.28
C VAL A 2 -2.47 1.34 23.23
N ARG A 3 -2.80 0.68 24.34
CA ARG A 3 -2.92 -0.79 24.42
C ARG A 3 -4.12 -1.37 23.65
N ALA A 4 -5.18 -0.61 23.46
CA ALA A 4 -6.38 -1.08 22.76
C ALA A 4 -6.23 -1.14 21.24
N ARG A 5 -5.36 -0.29 20.64
CA ARG A 5 -5.15 -0.26 19.18
C ARG A 5 -4.21 -1.36 18.69
N SER A 6 -3.20 -1.77 19.46
CA SER A 6 -2.30 -2.87 19.05
C SER A 6 -2.98 -4.23 19.14
N GLY A 7 -3.82 -4.46 20.14
CA GLY A 7 -4.66 -5.67 20.24
C GLY A 7 -5.66 -5.80 19.08
N SER A 8 -6.25 -4.68 18.67
CA SER A 8 -7.16 -4.63 17.51
C SER A 8 -6.46 -4.98 16.19
N MET A 9 -5.21 -4.57 16.00
CA MET A 9 -4.47 -4.85 14.75
C MET A 9 -3.99 -6.30 14.66
N ILE A 10 -3.56 -6.88 15.79
CA ILE A 10 -3.18 -8.31 15.86
C ILE A 10 -4.42 -9.20 15.67
N LEU A 11 -5.55 -8.81 16.24
CA LEU A 11 -6.81 -9.51 16.06
C LEU A 11 -7.32 -9.43 14.61
N LYS A 12 -7.23 -8.25 13.99
CA LYS A 12 -7.57 -8.04 12.57
C LYS A 12 -6.67 -8.87 11.65
N ASN A 13 -5.37 -8.95 11.92
CA ASN A 13 -4.46 -9.79 11.13
C ASN A 13 -4.72 -11.29 11.33
N LYS A 14 -5.05 -11.73 12.54
CA LYS A 14 -5.44 -13.13 12.81
C LYS A 14 -6.78 -13.49 12.17
N ILE A 15 -7.71 -12.56 12.17
CA ILE A 15 -9.02 -12.67 11.50
C ILE A 15 -8.81 -12.69 9.98
N ALA A 16 -7.95 -11.83 9.42
CA ALA A 16 -7.61 -11.85 7.99
C ALA A 16 -6.99 -13.19 7.56
N TYR A 17 -6.11 -13.80 8.38
CA TYR A 17 -5.57 -15.14 8.13
C TYR A 17 -6.64 -16.24 8.12
N LEU A 18 -7.58 -16.20 9.07
CA LEU A 18 -8.72 -17.13 9.14
C LEU A 18 -9.71 -16.97 7.98
N TYR A 19 -9.74 -15.78 7.36
CA TYR A 19 -10.63 -15.49 6.23
C TYR A 19 -9.98 -15.75 4.86
N MET A 20 -8.65 -15.90 4.78
CA MET A 20 -7.97 -16.36 3.55
C MET A 20 -8.45 -17.74 3.08
N GLU A 21 -8.89 -18.62 4.01
CA GLU A 21 -9.52 -19.91 3.68
C GLU A 21 -10.97 -19.78 3.13
N LYS A 22 -11.53 -18.55 3.08
CA LYS A 22 -12.94 -18.34 2.68
C LYS A 22 -13.11 -17.59 1.36
N ILE A 23 -12.03 -17.33 0.62
CA ILE A 23 -12.10 -16.72 -0.71
C ILE A 23 -12.20 -17.85 -1.72
N ASP A 24 -13.37 -18.00 -2.34
CA ASP A 24 -13.61 -19.04 -3.33
C ASP A 24 -13.18 -18.63 -4.75
N ASN A 25 -13.31 -19.54 -5.71
CA ASN A 25 -12.90 -19.28 -7.09
C ASN A 25 -13.74 -18.17 -7.76
N LEU A 26 -15.00 -18.02 -7.39
CA LEU A 26 -15.84 -16.92 -7.88
C LEU A 26 -15.34 -15.58 -7.35
N ASP A 27 -14.98 -15.50 -6.07
CA ASP A 27 -14.36 -14.29 -5.49
C ASP A 27 -13.06 -13.92 -6.24
N LYS A 28 -12.20 -14.91 -6.53
CA LYS A 28 -10.96 -14.72 -7.28
C LYS A 28 -11.23 -14.22 -8.70
N GLN A 29 -12.23 -14.77 -9.37
CA GLN A 29 -12.64 -14.32 -10.72
C GLN A 29 -13.15 -12.89 -10.70
N ILE A 30 -13.99 -12.53 -9.73
CA ILE A 30 -14.46 -11.16 -9.54
C ILE A 30 -13.28 -10.20 -9.30
N LEU A 31 -12.37 -10.55 -8.38
CA LEU A 31 -11.19 -9.74 -8.06
C LEU A 31 -10.29 -9.54 -9.29
N GLU A 32 -10.08 -10.56 -10.11
CA GLU A 32 -9.30 -10.48 -11.33
C GLU A 32 -9.86 -9.44 -12.31
N ILE A 33 -11.18 -9.39 -12.47
CA ILE A 33 -11.87 -8.44 -13.34
C ILE A 33 -11.80 -7.01 -12.77
N ILE A 34 -12.23 -6.82 -11.51
CA ILE A 34 -12.34 -5.48 -10.91
C ILE A 34 -10.98 -4.85 -10.57
N SER A 35 -9.93 -5.64 -10.34
CA SER A 35 -8.59 -5.12 -10.12
C SER A 35 -7.98 -4.50 -11.38
N GLN A 36 -8.38 -4.97 -12.55
CA GLN A 36 -7.95 -4.40 -13.83
C GLN A 36 -8.76 -3.17 -14.23
N ASN A 37 -10.05 -3.14 -13.89
CA ASN A 37 -10.94 -2.03 -14.15
C ASN A 37 -11.98 -1.86 -13.04
N ALA A 38 -11.66 -1.00 -12.07
CA ALA A 38 -12.57 -0.71 -10.94
C ALA A 38 -13.88 -0.01 -11.35
N ARG A 39 -13.98 0.45 -12.59
CA ARG A 39 -15.17 1.13 -13.14
C ARG A 39 -16.06 0.23 -13.97
N ILE A 40 -15.68 -1.05 -14.15
CA ILE A 40 -16.52 -1.99 -14.89
C ILE A 40 -17.90 -2.09 -14.23
N PRO A 41 -19.01 -1.96 -14.99
CA PRO A 41 -20.35 -2.13 -14.43
C PRO A 41 -20.53 -3.53 -13.86
N PHE A 42 -21.13 -3.65 -12.69
CA PHE A 42 -21.34 -4.96 -12.07
C PHE A 42 -22.25 -5.90 -12.89
N LYS A 43 -23.08 -5.34 -13.79
CA LYS A 43 -23.83 -6.17 -14.76
C LYS A 43 -22.89 -6.93 -15.70
N ASP A 44 -21.78 -6.31 -16.10
CA ASP A 44 -20.82 -6.92 -17.03
C ASP A 44 -19.95 -7.97 -16.28
N VAL A 45 -19.54 -7.67 -15.05
CA VAL A 45 -18.90 -8.65 -14.16
C VAL A 45 -19.80 -9.85 -13.92
N ALA A 46 -21.10 -9.62 -13.70
CA ALA A 46 -22.09 -10.69 -13.51
C ALA A 46 -22.22 -11.57 -14.75
N ALA A 47 -22.24 -10.99 -15.94
CA ALA A 47 -22.30 -11.72 -17.20
C ALA A 47 -21.04 -12.60 -17.37
N ASP A 48 -19.85 -12.06 -17.11
CA ASP A 48 -18.58 -12.78 -17.23
C ASP A 48 -18.44 -13.92 -16.21
N CYS A 49 -19.01 -13.73 -15.02
CA CYS A 49 -18.97 -14.74 -13.94
C CYS A 49 -20.17 -15.73 -13.97
N GLY A 50 -21.15 -15.51 -14.82
CA GLY A 50 -22.34 -16.38 -14.91
C GLY A 50 -23.25 -16.33 -13.66
N VAL A 51 -23.32 -15.19 -12.98
CA VAL A 51 -24.12 -14.99 -11.74
C VAL A 51 -24.99 -13.73 -11.85
N SER A 52 -25.88 -13.53 -10.88
CA SER A 52 -26.70 -12.32 -10.84
C SER A 52 -25.89 -11.09 -10.43
N ARG A 53 -26.32 -9.90 -10.86
CA ARG A 53 -25.75 -8.63 -10.41
C ARG A 53 -25.82 -8.46 -8.89
N ALA A 54 -26.91 -8.93 -8.26
CA ALA A 54 -27.05 -8.89 -6.81
C ALA A 54 -25.99 -9.74 -6.11
N ALA A 55 -25.65 -10.90 -6.67
CA ALA A 55 -24.58 -11.76 -6.15
C ALA A 55 -23.22 -11.07 -6.23
N ILE A 56 -22.91 -10.35 -7.32
CA ILE A 56 -21.68 -9.57 -7.44
C ILE A 56 -21.62 -8.48 -6.34
N HIS A 57 -22.69 -7.70 -6.14
CA HIS A 57 -22.75 -6.70 -5.09
C HIS A 57 -22.47 -7.28 -3.70
N GLN A 58 -23.10 -8.40 -3.37
CA GLN A 58 -22.91 -9.07 -2.08
C GLN A 58 -21.47 -9.57 -1.91
N ARG A 59 -20.89 -10.15 -2.97
CA ARG A 59 -19.51 -10.66 -2.94
C ARG A 59 -18.49 -9.53 -2.80
N VAL A 60 -18.62 -8.47 -3.56
CA VAL A 60 -17.71 -7.30 -3.48
C VAL A 60 -17.83 -6.65 -2.10
N GLN A 61 -19.04 -6.44 -1.57
CA GLN A 61 -19.22 -5.88 -0.23
C GLN A 61 -18.56 -6.77 0.84
N ARG A 62 -18.77 -8.11 0.75
CA ARG A 62 -18.12 -9.05 1.66
C ARG A 62 -16.59 -8.97 1.58
N LEU A 63 -16.01 -8.86 0.39
CA LEU A 63 -14.56 -8.73 0.20
C LEU A 63 -14.00 -7.42 0.77
N ILE A 64 -14.77 -6.34 0.74
CA ILE A 64 -14.45 -5.07 1.41
C ILE A 64 -14.50 -5.26 2.92
N ASP A 65 -15.57 -5.83 3.47
CA ASP A 65 -15.74 -6.04 4.91
C ASP A 65 -14.66 -6.95 5.50
N LEU A 66 -14.17 -7.91 4.72
CA LEU A 66 -13.06 -8.79 5.05
C LEU A 66 -11.67 -8.12 4.93
N GLY A 67 -11.59 -6.92 4.36
CA GLY A 67 -10.33 -6.23 4.09
C GLY A 67 -9.50 -6.85 2.96
N VAL A 68 -10.12 -7.69 2.11
CA VAL A 68 -9.49 -8.20 0.88
C VAL A 68 -9.41 -7.10 -0.16
N ILE A 69 -10.48 -6.33 -0.31
CA ILE A 69 -10.47 -5.09 -1.07
C ILE A 69 -10.21 -3.96 -0.08
N ILE A 70 -9.05 -3.33 -0.21
CA ILE A 70 -8.59 -2.26 0.69
C ILE A 70 -8.90 -0.86 0.18
N GLY A 71 -9.35 -0.74 -1.05
CA GLY A 71 -9.74 0.53 -1.66
C GLY A 71 -9.79 0.46 -3.17
N SER A 72 -10.29 1.54 -3.76
CA SER A 72 -10.25 1.77 -5.20
C SER A 72 -10.12 3.28 -5.45
N GLY A 73 -9.50 3.66 -6.55
CA GLY A 73 -9.32 5.08 -6.86
C GLY A 73 -8.68 5.33 -8.22
N TYR A 74 -8.52 6.65 -8.57
CA TYR A 74 -7.76 7.05 -9.73
C TYR A 74 -6.27 7.04 -9.43
N HIS A 75 -5.48 6.50 -10.32
CA HIS A 75 -4.04 6.66 -10.29
C HIS A 75 -3.67 7.94 -11.05
N VAL A 76 -3.02 8.85 -10.35
CA VAL A 76 -2.61 10.13 -10.92
C VAL A 76 -1.12 10.07 -11.27
N ASN A 77 -0.76 10.64 -12.42
CA ASN A 77 0.64 10.74 -12.82
C ASN A 77 1.32 11.89 -12.03
N PRO A 78 2.30 11.58 -11.16
CA PRO A 78 2.96 12.62 -10.35
C PRO A 78 3.64 13.69 -11.21
N LYS A 79 4.24 13.32 -12.34
CA LYS A 79 4.90 14.26 -13.26
C LYS A 79 3.94 15.32 -13.79
N SER A 80 2.69 14.95 -14.05
CA SER A 80 1.64 15.88 -14.50
C SER A 80 1.24 16.89 -13.42
N LEU A 81 1.57 16.61 -12.16
CA LEU A 81 1.34 17.49 -11.01
C LEU A 81 2.61 18.25 -10.58
N GLY A 82 3.68 18.20 -11.39
CA GLY A 82 4.93 18.89 -11.10
C GLY A 82 5.94 18.11 -10.25
N TYR A 83 5.61 16.90 -9.80
CA TYR A 83 6.54 16.03 -9.07
C TYR A 83 7.42 15.27 -10.07
N SER A 84 8.58 15.83 -10.38
CA SER A 84 9.48 15.28 -11.40
C SER A 84 10.35 14.13 -10.90
N THR A 85 10.58 14.05 -9.58
CA THR A 85 11.55 13.12 -8.99
C THR A 85 10.88 12.18 -8.00
N CYS A 86 11.06 10.89 -8.19
CA CYS A 86 10.70 9.83 -7.24
C CYS A 86 11.96 9.37 -6.52
N THR A 87 11.92 9.32 -5.20
CA THR A 87 13.08 9.00 -4.38
C THR A 87 12.71 7.96 -3.34
N TYR A 88 13.57 6.96 -3.17
CA TYR A 88 13.53 6.02 -2.04
C TYR A 88 14.55 6.49 -1.01
N VAL A 89 14.13 6.56 0.26
CA VAL A 89 15.02 6.98 1.35
C VAL A 89 15.07 5.88 2.39
N GLY A 90 16.26 5.29 2.54
CA GLY A 90 16.58 4.40 3.65
C GLY A 90 16.86 5.23 4.89
N ILE A 91 16.19 4.94 6.00
CA ILE A 91 16.29 5.65 7.27
C ILE A 91 16.84 4.72 8.32
N LYS A 92 17.91 5.13 9.01
CA LYS A 92 18.46 4.46 10.19
C LYS A 92 17.96 5.17 11.45
N LEU A 93 17.48 4.37 12.41
CA LEU A 93 17.04 4.87 13.71
C LEU A 93 18.07 4.55 14.80
N GLU A 94 18.16 5.41 15.80
CA GLU A 94 18.96 5.18 17.00
C GLU A 94 18.57 3.87 17.70
N LYS A 95 17.24 3.64 17.82
CA LYS A 95 16.66 2.42 18.39
C LYS A 95 15.43 2.01 17.57
N GLY A 96 15.30 0.71 17.29
CA GLY A 96 14.14 0.18 16.56
C GLY A 96 12.79 0.44 17.26
N SER A 97 12.80 0.62 18.58
CA SER A 97 11.61 0.97 19.36
C SER A 97 11.04 2.35 19.03
N MET A 98 11.82 3.25 18.43
CA MET A 98 11.41 4.59 18.00
C MET A 98 10.61 4.59 16.69
N TYR A 99 10.48 3.44 16.02
CA TYR A 99 9.79 3.29 14.74
C TYR A 99 8.42 4.00 14.73
N LYS A 100 7.56 3.72 15.72
CA LYS A 100 6.18 4.27 15.74
C LYS A 100 6.14 5.79 15.88
N SER A 101 7.05 6.37 16.66
CA SER A 101 7.12 7.82 16.82
C SER A 101 7.65 8.49 15.56
N VAL A 102 8.63 7.88 14.90
CA VAL A 102 9.17 8.39 13.64
C VAL A 102 8.12 8.29 12.52
N VAL A 103 7.39 7.19 12.41
CA VAL A 103 6.27 7.07 11.43
C VAL A 103 5.24 8.17 11.61
N ALA A 104 4.88 8.49 12.86
CA ALA A 104 3.91 9.56 13.14
C ALA A 104 4.38 10.94 12.66
N GLU A 105 5.69 11.20 12.67
CA GLU A 105 6.25 12.44 12.10
C GLU A 105 6.35 12.38 10.57
N LEU A 106 6.76 11.24 10.00
CA LEU A 106 6.82 11.04 8.55
C LEU A 106 5.43 11.18 7.89
N GLU A 107 4.38 10.71 8.57
CA GLU A 107 2.99 10.79 8.09
C GLU A 107 2.49 12.23 7.90
N LYS A 108 3.11 13.20 8.57
CA LYS A 108 2.81 14.64 8.43
C LYS A 108 3.43 15.26 7.17
N ILE A 109 4.31 14.54 6.47
CA ILE A 109 4.99 14.99 5.25
C ILE A 109 4.21 14.48 4.04
N PRO A 110 3.45 15.33 3.32
CA PRO A 110 2.56 14.89 2.24
C PRO A 110 3.28 14.21 1.07
N GLU A 111 4.54 14.55 0.85
CA GLU A 111 5.38 14.04 -0.22
C GLU A 111 5.79 12.58 0.00
N ILE A 112 5.72 12.08 1.24
CA ILE A 112 5.98 10.68 1.57
C ILE A 112 4.72 9.87 1.29
N VAL A 113 4.80 8.96 0.34
CA VAL A 113 3.65 8.15 -0.13
C VAL A 113 3.69 6.70 0.35
N GLU A 114 4.85 6.21 0.73
CA GLU A 114 5.04 4.86 1.27
C GLU A 114 6.09 4.87 2.39
N CYS A 115 5.89 4.04 3.41
CA CYS A 115 6.86 3.81 4.47
C CYS A 115 6.77 2.37 4.94
N HIS A 116 7.91 1.67 4.91
CA HIS A 116 8.03 0.28 5.33
C HIS A 116 9.04 0.16 6.47
N PHE A 117 8.74 -0.66 7.47
CA PHE A 117 9.70 -1.16 8.43
C PHE A 117 10.38 -2.38 7.81
N THR A 118 11.70 -2.36 7.68
CA THR A 118 12.43 -3.35 6.89
C THR A 118 13.49 -4.06 7.71
N THR A 119 13.86 -5.25 7.25
CA THR A 119 15.11 -5.92 7.61
C THR A 119 16.24 -5.38 6.74
N GLY A 120 17.50 -5.61 7.14
CA GLY A 120 18.67 -5.20 6.36
C GLY A 120 19.31 -3.89 6.85
N PRO A 121 19.98 -3.12 5.97
CA PRO A 121 20.83 -2.01 6.38
C PRO A 121 20.04 -0.80 6.89
N TYR A 122 18.77 -0.67 6.56
CA TYR A 122 17.91 0.41 7.02
C TYR A 122 16.85 -0.11 7.99
N THR A 123 16.46 0.71 8.96
CA THR A 123 15.32 0.42 9.82
C THR A 123 14.00 0.64 9.07
N MET A 124 13.97 1.65 8.22
CA MET A 124 12.81 2.04 7.44
C MET A 124 13.20 2.34 6.00
N LEU A 125 12.30 2.06 5.08
CA LEU A 125 12.40 2.47 3.68
C LEU A 125 11.16 3.26 3.32
N THR A 126 11.36 4.49 2.87
CA THR A 126 10.29 5.38 2.44
C THR A 126 10.36 5.65 0.94
N LYS A 127 9.22 6.00 0.36
CA LYS A 127 9.12 6.52 -0.99
C LYS A 127 8.50 7.90 -0.95
N LEU A 128 9.12 8.86 -1.60
CA LEU A 128 8.63 10.23 -1.68
C LEU A 128 8.74 10.79 -3.10
N TYR A 129 7.99 11.85 -3.33
CA TYR A 129 8.06 12.63 -4.56
C TYR A 129 8.47 14.05 -4.25
N SER A 130 9.34 14.63 -5.10
CA SER A 130 9.75 16.03 -5.05
C SER A 130 9.62 16.70 -6.41
N THR A 131 9.48 18.02 -6.42
CA THR A 131 9.37 18.81 -7.64
C THR A 131 10.71 18.91 -8.36
N ASP A 132 11.79 19.02 -7.58
CA ASP A 132 13.16 19.20 -8.04
C ASP A 132 14.16 18.79 -6.96
N ASN A 133 15.45 19.00 -7.20
CA ASN A 133 16.50 18.64 -6.25
C ASN A 133 16.53 19.57 -5.03
N GLU A 134 16.14 20.84 -5.15
CA GLU A 134 16.09 21.77 -4.04
C GLU A 134 14.99 21.36 -3.05
N HIS A 135 13.80 21.03 -3.56
CA HIS A 135 12.72 20.49 -2.76
C HIS A 135 13.10 19.15 -2.10
N LEU A 136 13.81 18.25 -2.82
CA LEU A 136 14.31 17.01 -2.24
C LEU A 136 15.27 17.29 -1.08
N MET A 137 16.18 18.22 -1.23
CA MET A 137 17.14 18.61 -0.18
C MET A 137 16.41 19.17 1.06
N GLU A 138 15.37 20.00 0.85
CA GLU A 138 14.53 20.50 1.95
C GLU A 138 13.84 19.35 2.70
N LEU A 139 13.22 18.41 1.98
CA LEU A 139 12.55 17.24 2.57
C LEU A 139 13.52 16.40 3.40
N LEU A 140 14.73 16.17 2.90
CA LEU A 140 15.75 15.39 3.58
C LEU A 140 16.29 16.12 4.82
N ASN A 141 16.80 17.32 4.65
CA ASN A 141 17.56 18.02 5.67
C ASN A 141 16.68 18.67 6.72
N SER A 142 15.57 19.31 6.30
CA SER A 142 14.74 20.12 7.18
C SER A 142 13.53 19.39 7.75
N LYS A 143 13.15 18.24 7.18
CA LYS A 143 11.99 17.47 7.62
C LYS A 143 12.38 16.08 8.13
N ILE A 144 12.98 15.23 7.30
CA ILE A 144 13.25 13.84 7.67
C ILE A 144 14.39 13.71 8.69
N GLN A 145 15.53 14.38 8.44
CA GLN A 145 16.71 14.26 9.30
C GLN A 145 16.53 14.95 10.66
N GLU A 146 15.61 15.90 10.77
CA GLU A 146 15.27 16.57 12.02
C GLU A 146 14.33 15.75 12.94
N ILE A 147 13.79 14.64 12.44
CA ILE A 147 12.91 13.79 13.25
C ILE A 147 13.73 13.13 14.37
N PRO A 148 13.33 13.30 15.65
CA PRO A 148 14.03 12.65 16.76
C PRO A 148 14.13 11.12 16.58
N GLY A 149 15.35 10.60 16.69
CA GLY A 149 15.63 9.17 16.52
C GLY A 149 16.15 8.78 15.13
N VAL A 150 16.07 9.66 14.14
CA VAL A 150 16.73 9.47 12.84
C VAL A 150 18.21 9.76 12.99
N THR A 151 19.07 8.80 12.68
CA THR A 151 20.53 8.93 12.80
C THR A 151 21.23 9.10 11.46
N ALA A 152 20.68 8.53 10.41
CA ALA A 152 21.22 8.64 9.06
C ALA A 152 20.15 8.36 8.02
N THR A 153 20.33 8.92 6.84
CA THR A 153 19.52 8.65 5.65
C THR A 153 20.41 8.30 4.47
N GLU A 154 19.90 7.41 3.61
CA GLU A 154 20.51 7.10 2.33
C GLU A 154 19.46 7.24 1.24
N THR A 155 19.83 7.99 0.20
CA THR A 155 18.87 8.42 -0.84
C THR A 155 19.14 7.70 -2.15
N LEU A 156 18.10 7.08 -2.71
CA LEU A 156 18.10 6.37 -3.98
C LEU A 156 17.10 7.06 -4.91
N ILE A 157 17.61 7.80 -5.90
CA ILE A 157 16.75 8.45 -6.89
C ILE A 157 16.33 7.42 -7.94
N SER A 158 15.02 7.25 -8.13
CA SER A 158 14.47 6.42 -9.19
C SER A 158 14.62 7.15 -10.53
N LEU A 159 15.43 6.59 -11.41
CA LEU A 159 15.61 7.14 -12.76
C LEU A 159 14.41 6.85 -13.64
N GLU A 160 13.81 5.66 -13.48
CA GLU A 160 12.64 5.21 -14.22
C GLU A 160 11.86 4.16 -13.43
N GLN A 161 10.55 4.23 -13.45
CA GLN A 161 9.69 3.14 -13.01
C GLN A 161 9.31 2.26 -14.21
N SER A 162 10.07 1.20 -14.43
CA SER A 162 9.90 0.32 -15.61
C SER A 162 8.69 -0.62 -15.49
N ILE A 163 8.26 -0.94 -14.26
CA ILE A 163 7.12 -1.82 -14.00
C ILE A 163 6.23 -1.21 -12.93
N LYS A 164 4.94 -1.12 -13.25
CA LYS A 164 3.87 -0.84 -12.29
C LYS A 164 2.64 -1.66 -12.67
N LYS A 165 2.30 -2.63 -11.84
CA LYS A 165 1.12 -3.49 -12.04
C LYS A 165 0.61 -3.98 -10.69
N GLU A 166 -0.64 -4.43 -10.66
CA GLU A 166 -1.23 -5.05 -9.49
C GLU A 166 -0.65 -6.46 -9.24
N ILE A 167 -0.80 -6.94 -8.00
CA ILE A 167 -0.42 -8.32 -7.66
C ILE A 167 -1.30 -9.33 -8.43
N PRO A 168 -0.76 -10.48 -8.84
CA PRO A 168 -1.56 -11.51 -9.49
C PRO A 168 -2.54 -12.16 -8.49
N ILE A 169 -3.77 -12.37 -8.93
CA ILE A 169 -4.75 -13.15 -8.19
C ILE A 169 -4.41 -14.64 -8.41
N ARG A 170 -3.94 -15.32 -7.36
CA ARG A 170 -3.59 -16.74 -7.45
C ARG A 170 -4.88 -17.58 -7.53
N LYS A 171 -5.07 -18.28 -8.64
CA LYS A 171 -6.00 -19.40 -8.73
C LYS A 171 -5.34 -20.58 -8.01
N GLU A 172 -6.08 -21.35 -7.20
CA GLU A 172 -5.56 -22.60 -6.70
C GLU A 172 -5.24 -23.47 -7.90
N ASN A 173 -4.03 -24.01 -7.96
CA ASN A 173 -3.64 -24.89 -9.04
C ASN A 173 -4.63 -26.05 -9.05
N GLU A 174 -5.28 -26.27 -10.18
CA GLU A 174 -5.80 -27.55 -10.55
C GLU A 174 -4.58 -28.48 -10.71
N ASN A 175 -4.01 -28.90 -9.59
CA ASN A 175 -3.05 -29.99 -9.58
C ASN A 175 -3.84 -31.29 -9.81
N LYS A 176 -3.90 -31.70 -11.06
CA LYS A 176 -3.98 -33.09 -11.44
C LYS A 176 -2.63 -33.57 -11.93
#